data_50499aac08fb161a82d2001e73ad5daf
#
_entry.id   50499aac08fb161a82d2001e73ad5daf
#
_cell.length_a   1.000
_cell.length_b   1.000
_cell.length_c   1.000
_cell.angle_alpha   90.00
_cell.angle_beta   90.00
_cell.angle_gamma   90.00
#
_symmetry.space_group_name_H-M   'P 1'
#
loop_
_entity.id
_entity.type
_entity.pdbx_description
1 polymer ?
#
loop_
_entity_poly.entity_id
_entity_poly.type
_entity_poly.pdbx_seq_one_letter_code
_entity_poly.pdbx_strand_id
1 'polypeptide(L)'
;MQVRSTYRYAKISPFKVREVTRAIQGLPVSAALDVVAFSPKKAAHLIAKTLKSAVANAENNANLRVDDLVVKEATVGEGPTMKRMMTRARGSGSRILKRSAHIRIVLTDEIEIKTRDKKKGGKKGATSKKKKAHTKGAKDTKETKAAESEKSEAKE
;
A
#
# COMPACT_ATOMS: atom_id res chain seq x y z
N MET A 1 12.10 -16.67 19.11
CA MET A 1 12.82 -15.50 19.72
C MET A 1 12.39 -14.20 19.05
N GLN A 2 12.50 -13.01 19.69
CA GLN A 2 12.04 -11.75 19.07
C GLN A 2 13.14 -10.70 19.10
N VAL A 3 13.42 -10.12 17.91
CA VAL A 3 14.42 -9.06 17.77
C VAL A 3 13.74 -7.79 17.29
N ARG A 4 14.05 -6.66 17.93
CA ARG A 4 13.43 -5.36 17.59
C ARG A 4 14.45 -4.34 17.11
N SER A 5 14.03 -3.54 16.12
CA SER A 5 14.76 -2.34 15.73
C SER A 5 13.81 -1.15 15.70
N THR A 6 14.32 0.03 16.09
CA THR A 6 13.49 1.25 16.16
C THR A 6 14.24 2.44 15.58
N TYR A 7 13.61 3.08 14.58
CA TYR A 7 14.07 4.35 14.04
C TYR A 7 13.21 5.48 14.60
N ARG A 8 13.81 6.36 15.41
CA ARG A 8 13.10 7.46 16.09
C ARG A 8 13.20 8.75 15.28
N TYR A 9 12.19 9.61 15.37
CA TYR A 9 12.14 10.96 14.80
C TYR A 9 12.34 11.01 13.27
N ALA A 10 11.86 10.03 12.54
CA ALA A 10 11.86 10.05 11.08
C ALA A 10 11.09 11.26 10.55
N LYS A 11 11.72 12.09 9.73
CA LYS A 11 11.12 13.32 9.17
C LYS A 11 10.13 13.01 8.05
N ILE A 12 9.04 12.32 8.40
CA ILE A 12 7.96 11.91 7.50
C ILE A 12 6.65 11.77 8.28
N SER A 13 5.52 11.97 7.60
CA SER A 13 4.20 11.76 8.21
C SER A 13 3.96 10.27 8.52
N PRO A 14 3.42 9.91 9.70
CA PRO A 14 3.15 8.52 10.09
C PRO A 14 2.18 7.82 9.12
N PHE A 15 1.20 8.52 8.56
CA PHE A 15 0.28 7.94 7.56
C PHE A 15 0.99 7.39 6.33
N LYS A 16 1.98 8.14 5.79
CA LYS A 16 2.77 7.71 4.63
C LYS A 16 3.66 6.50 4.94
N VAL A 17 4.09 6.35 6.18
CA VAL A 17 4.90 5.20 6.61
C VAL A 17 4.01 3.98 6.82
N ARG A 18 2.83 4.14 7.46
CA ARG A 18 1.86 3.05 7.71
C ARG A 18 1.42 2.34 6.44
N GLU A 19 1.34 3.05 5.34
CA GLU A 19 1.00 2.48 4.03
C GLU A 19 2.01 1.40 3.60
N VAL A 20 3.30 1.67 3.78
CA VAL A 20 4.37 0.72 3.42
C VAL A 20 4.54 -0.37 4.48
N THR A 21 4.43 -0.03 5.77
CA THR A 21 4.56 -1.04 6.85
C THR A 21 3.47 -2.11 6.80
N ARG A 22 2.24 -1.76 6.37
CA ARG A 22 1.16 -2.74 6.16
C ARG A 22 1.47 -3.75 5.07
N ALA A 23 2.26 -3.36 4.06
CA ALA A 23 2.62 -4.26 2.96
C ALA A 23 3.66 -5.31 3.35
N ILE A 24 4.51 -5.02 4.36
CA ILE A 24 5.60 -5.90 4.78
C ILE A 24 5.27 -6.79 5.98
N GLN A 25 4.21 -6.48 6.72
CA GLN A 25 3.79 -7.28 7.88
C GLN A 25 3.41 -8.71 7.49
N GLY A 26 3.95 -9.69 8.22
CA GLY A 26 3.68 -11.11 7.99
C GLY A 26 4.45 -11.72 6.81
N LEU A 27 5.37 -10.96 6.18
CA LEU A 27 6.23 -11.48 5.12
C LEU A 27 7.57 -11.98 5.69
N PRO A 28 8.20 -12.98 5.03
CA PRO A 28 9.59 -13.32 5.32
C PRO A 28 10.49 -12.12 5.01
N VAL A 29 11.60 -12.01 5.73
CA VAL A 29 12.48 -10.83 5.65
C VAL A 29 13.02 -10.59 4.25
N SER A 30 13.36 -11.65 3.50
CA SER A 30 13.81 -11.56 2.10
C SER A 30 12.77 -10.88 1.21
N ALA A 31 11.53 -11.38 1.22
CA ALA A 31 10.43 -10.80 0.46
C ALA A 31 10.07 -9.38 0.93
N ALA A 32 10.17 -9.09 2.24
CA ALA A 32 9.94 -7.76 2.77
C ALA A 32 10.99 -6.74 2.27
N LEU A 33 12.26 -7.14 2.15
CA LEU A 33 13.32 -6.32 1.58
C LEU A 33 13.07 -6.01 0.09
N ASP A 34 12.62 -6.99 -0.68
CA ASP A 34 12.28 -6.82 -2.09
C ASP A 34 11.11 -5.85 -2.28
N VAL A 35 10.01 -6.04 -1.55
CA VAL A 35 8.84 -5.14 -1.58
C VAL A 35 9.24 -3.69 -1.27
N VAL A 36 10.12 -3.50 -0.29
CA VAL A 36 10.59 -2.17 0.10
C VAL A 36 11.54 -1.60 -0.94
N ALA A 37 12.42 -2.41 -1.57
CA ALA A 37 13.35 -1.98 -2.61
C ALA A 37 12.62 -1.50 -3.87
N PHE A 38 11.56 -2.19 -4.29
CA PHE A 38 10.76 -1.80 -5.46
C PHE A 38 9.84 -0.59 -5.22
N SER A 39 9.62 -0.20 -3.96
CA SER A 39 8.73 0.92 -3.64
C SER A 39 9.41 2.29 -3.86
N PRO A 40 8.88 3.17 -4.72
CA PRO A 40 9.49 4.50 -4.99
C PRO A 40 9.26 5.51 -3.86
N LYS A 41 8.61 5.10 -2.77
CA LYS A 41 8.22 5.99 -1.67
C LYS A 41 9.41 6.31 -0.74
N LYS A 42 9.57 7.57 -0.33
CA LYS A 42 10.56 7.96 0.70
C LYS A 42 10.43 7.13 1.99
N ALA A 43 9.21 6.72 2.35
CA ALA A 43 8.95 5.85 3.50
C ALA A 43 9.67 4.51 3.39
N ALA A 44 9.71 3.92 2.19
CA ALA A 44 10.34 2.65 1.93
C ALA A 44 11.85 2.68 2.25
N HIS A 45 12.55 3.73 1.82
CA HIS A 45 13.97 3.90 2.12
C HIS A 45 14.26 3.93 3.64
N LEU A 46 13.42 4.60 4.44
CA LEU A 46 13.57 4.64 5.89
C LEU A 46 13.26 3.28 6.55
N ILE A 47 12.25 2.59 6.04
CA ILE A 47 11.88 1.24 6.48
C ILE A 47 12.97 0.22 6.12
N ALA A 48 13.54 0.30 4.90
CA ALA A 48 14.66 -0.55 4.48
C ALA A 48 15.84 -0.44 5.45
N LYS A 49 16.19 0.79 5.84
CA LYS A 49 17.28 1.03 6.80
C LYS A 49 16.97 0.41 8.16
N THR A 50 15.73 0.54 8.65
CA THR A 50 15.32 -0.05 9.94
C THR A 50 15.28 -1.58 9.86
N LEU A 51 14.81 -2.14 8.72
CA LEU A 51 14.74 -3.58 8.51
C LEU A 51 16.15 -4.19 8.44
N LYS A 52 17.07 -3.59 7.70
CA LYS A 52 18.49 -4.02 7.66
C LYS A 52 19.13 -3.99 9.05
N SER A 53 18.84 -2.97 9.86
CA SER A 53 19.31 -2.92 11.25
C SER A 53 18.68 -4.00 12.12
N ALA A 54 17.42 -4.38 11.88
CA ALA A 54 16.78 -5.48 12.61
C ALA A 54 17.40 -6.83 12.25
N VAL A 55 17.73 -7.04 10.97
CA VAL A 55 18.42 -8.24 10.49
C VAL A 55 19.81 -8.35 11.12
N ALA A 56 20.61 -7.30 11.06
CA ALA A 56 21.94 -7.30 11.68
C ALA A 56 21.89 -7.56 13.20
N ASN A 57 20.85 -7.03 13.88
CA ASN A 57 20.66 -7.33 15.31
C ASN A 57 20.27 -8.80 15.54
N ALA A 58 19.53 -9.42 14.63
CA ALA A 58 19.15 -10.84 14.71
C ALA A 58 20.37 -11.74 14.51
N GLU A 59 21.20 -11.45 13.53
CA GLU A 59 22.43 -12.20 13.24
C GLU A 59 23.45 -12.06 14.38
N ASN A 60 23.78 -10.82 14.79
CA ASN A 60 24.89 -10.58 15.72
C ASN A 60 24.53 -10.86 17.18
N ASN A 61 23.29 -10.54 17.60
CA ASN A 61 22.92 -10.64 19.02
C ASN A 61 22.16 -11.91 19.35
N ALA A 62 21.39 -12.45 18.39
CA ALA A 62 20.56 -13.62 18.59
C ALA A 62 21.05 -14.87 17.84
N ASN A 63 22.09 -14.74 17.01
CA ASN A 63 22.63 -15.81 16.14
C ASN A 63 21.55 -16.51 15.30
N LEU A 64 20.53 -15.75 14.85
CA LEU A 64 19.43 -16.27 14.04
C LEU A 64 19.78 -16.20 12.56
N ARG A 65 19.30 -17.17 11.78
CA ARG A 65 19.47 -17.19 10.31
C ARG A 65 18.45 -16.27 9.66
N VAL A 66 18.88 -15.50 8.67
CA VAL A 66 18.01 -14.53 7.96
C VAL A 66 16.83 -15.19 7.27
N ASP A 67 17.04 -16.39 6.75
CA ASP A 67 16.03 -17.13 5.97
C ASP A 67 14.82 -17.57 6.82
N ASP A 68 15.03 -17.77 8.13
CA ASP A 68 13.99 -18.19 9.07
C ASP A 68 13.23 -17.02 9.68
N LEU A 69 13.67 -15.77 9.39
CA LEU A 69 13.09 -14.58 9.98
C LEU A 69 11.84 -14.08 9.25
N VAL A 70 10.82 -13.75 10.03
CA VAL A 70 9.55 -13.17 9.56
C VAL A 70 9.28 -11.85 10.25
N VAL A 71 8.69 -10.90 9.53
CA VAL A 71 8.24 -9.61 10.08
C VAL A 71 6.96 -9.82 10.88
N LYS A 72 7.08 -10.01 12.19
CA LYS A 72 5.93 -10.17 13.10
C LYS A 72 5.12 -8.88 13.16
N GLU A 73 5.79 -7.77 13.40
CA GLU A 73 5.16 -6.49 13.66
C GLU A 73 5.94 -5.34 13.01
N ALA A 74 5.23 -4.45 12.33
CA ALA A 74 5.79 -3.22 11.79
C ALA A 74 4.88 -2.05 12.20
N THR A 75 5.16 -1.46 13.37
CA THR A 75 4.34 -0.41 13.96
C THR A 75 4.93 0.97 13.71
N VAL A 76 4.04 1.96 13.57
CA VAL A 76 4.40 3.36 13.34
C VAL A 76 3.71 4.24 14.36
N GLY A 77 4.52 4.78 15.28
CA GLY A 77 4.10 5.77 16.25
C GLY A 77 4.19 7.20 15.70
N GLU A 78 3.39 8.10 16.24
CA GLU A 78 3.49 9.52 15.94
C GLU A 78 4.59 10.16 16.78
N GLY A 79 5.44 10.95 16.12
CA GLY A 79 6.46 11.75 16.78
C GLY A 79 6.04 13.22 16.92
N PRO A 80 6.87 14.04 17.56
CA PRO A 80 6.60 15.46 17.75
C PRO A 80 6.41 16.16 16.41
N THR A 81 5.39 17.02 16.34
CA THR A 81 5.07 17.82 15.17
C THR A 81 5.60 19.23 15.33
N MET A 82 6.52 19.65 14.47
CA MET A 82 7.01 21.02 14.45
C MET A 82 6.05 21.93 13.68
N LYS A 83 5.64 23.01 14.28
CA LYS A 83 4.75 24.03 13.68
C LYS A 83 5.61 25.11 13.03
N ARG A 84 5.28 25.49 11.78
CA ARG A 84 5.92 26.60 11.04
C ARG A 84 4.84 27.49 10.47
N MET A 85 5.17 28.75 10.25
CA MET A 85 4.30 29.75 9.65
C MET A 85 4.67 29.92 8.17
N MET A 86 3.68 30.05 7.32
CA MET A 86 3.85 30.41 5.92
C MET A 86 3.00 31.64 5.64
N THR A 87 3.63 32.69 5.10
CA THR A 87 2.93 33.90 4.66
C THR A 87 2.02 33.59 3.47
N ARG A 88 0.83 34.21 3.46
CA ARG A 88 -0.17 34.10 2.41
C ARG A 88 -0.56 35.50 1.90
N ALA A 89 -1.44 35.51 0.89
CA ALA A 89 -1.96 36.75 0.33
C ALA A 89 -2.62 37.65 1.41
N ARG A 90 -2.61 38.95 1.19
CA ARG A 90 -3.21 39.99 2.06
C ARG A 90 -2.70 39.96 3.51
N GLY A 91 -1.42 39.64 3.72
CA GLY A 91 -0.81 39.63 5.06
C GLY A 91 -1.27 38.49 5.97
N SER A 92 -2.09 37.55 5.49
CA SER A 92 -2.50 36.38 6.26
C SER A 92 -1.36 35.36 6.40
N GLY A 93 -1.37 34.54 7.45
CA GLY A 93 -0.42 33.46 7.70
C GLY A 93 -1.10 32.11 7.85
N SER A 94 -0.55 31.06 7.24
CA SER A 94 -1.04 29.71 7.43
C SER A 94 -0.02 28.85 8.15
N ARG A 95 -0.52 27.91 8.98
CA ARG A 95 0.30 27.00 9.77
C ARG A 95 0.72 25.79 8.93
N ILE A 96 2.03 25.50 8.88
CA ILE A 96 2.58 24.29 8.29
C ILE A 96 2.99 23.34 9.41
N LEU A 97 2.56 22.08 9.32
CA LEU A 97 2.90 21.02 10.26
C LEU A 97 3.97 20.12 9.65
N LYS A 98 5.20 20.19 10.18
CA LYS A 98 6.28 19.25 9.85
C LYS A 98 6.19 18.07 10.82
N ARG A 99 5.51 16.99 10.38
CA ARG A 99 5.27 15.79 11.18
C ARG A 99 6.49 14.89 11.19
N SER A 100 6.71 14.21 12.33
CA SER A 100 7.68 13.12 12.44
C SER A 100 6.99 11.81 12.85
N ALA A 101 7.68 10.69 12.67
CA ALA A 101 7.20 9.37 13.00
C ALA A 101 8.29 8.53 13.69
N HIS A 102 7.87 7.53 14.46
CA HIS A 102 8.72 6.48 15.03
C HIS A 102 8.38 5.17 14.35
N ILE A 103 9.38 4.51 13.76
CA ILE A 103 9.21 3.25 13.06
C ILE A 103 9.79 2.16 13.97
N ARG A 104 8.98 1.14 14.29
CA ARG A 104 9.40 -0.04 15.06
C ARG A 104 9.13 -1.28 14.23
N ILE A 105 10.12 -2.13 14.08
CA ILE A 105 10.03 -3.42 13.40
C ILE A 105 10.45 -4.50 14.40
N VAL A 106 9.65 -5.55 14.48
CA VAL A 106 9.90 -6.75 15.29
C VAL A 106 9.98 -7.94 14.36
N LEU A 107 11.12 -8.62 14.39
CA LEU A 107 11.35 -9.87 13.68
C LEU A 107 11.20 -11.05 14.64
N THR A 108 10.77 -12.19 14.13
CA THR A 108 10.66 -13.44 14.89
C THR A 108 10.94 -14.63 13.98
N ASP A 109 11.38 -15.72 14.58
CA ASP A 109 11.60 -17.04 13.96
C ASP A 109 10.41 -18.00 14.15
N GLU A 110 9.44 -17.67 15.01
CA GLU A 110 8.38 -18.57 15.48
C GLU A 110 7.04 -18.49 14.71
N ILE A 111 6.95 -17.71 13.63
CA ILE A 111 5.69 -17.54 12.89
C ILE A 111 5.70 -18.39 11.62
N GLU A 112 4.77 -19.35 11.54
CA GLU A 112 4.45 -19.99 10.28
C GLU A 112 3.93 -18.95 9.29
N ILE A 113 4.59 -18.86 8.13
CA ILE A 113 4.19 -17.98 7.04
C ILE A 113 2.87 -18.49 6.50
N LYS A 114 1.77 -17.84 6.85
CA LYS A 114 0.49 -18.06 6.18
C LYS A 114 0.60 -17.54 4.74
N THR A 115 1.06 -18.40 3.85
CA THR A 115 0.93 -18.16 2.41
C THR A 115 -0.56 -17.96 2.14
N ARG A 116 -0.94 -16.78 1.65
CA ARG A 116 -2.29 -16.57 1.11
C ARG A 116 -2.42 -17.46 -0.11
N ASP A 117 -2.96 -18.65 0.09
CA ASP A 117 -3.40 -19.49 -1.01
C ASP A 117 -4.30 -18.64 -1.89
N LYS A 118 -3.86 -18.42 -3.13
CA LYS A 118 -4.70 -17.84 -4.16
C LYS A 118 -5.93 -18.74 -4.26
N LYS A 119 -7.04 -18.37 -3.63
CA LYS A 119 -8.33 -18.99 -3.89
C LYS A 119 -8.53 -18.95 -5.40
N LYS A 120 -8.19 -20.04 -6.07
CA LYS A 120 -8.63 -20.32 -7.43
C LYS A 120 -10.15 -20.25 -7.40
N GLY A 121 -10.70 -19.16 -7.93
CA GLY A 121 -12.12 -18.97 -8.09
C GLY A 121 -12.68 -20.08 -8.96
N GLY A 122 -13.10 -21.17 -8.34
CA GLY A 122 -13.90 -22.20 -8.99
C GLY A 122 -15.27 -21.61 -9.31
N LYS A 123 -15.45 -21.07 -10.51
CA LYS A 123 -16.75 -20.90 -11.13
C LYS A 123 -17.32 -22.30 -11.35
N LYS A 124 -18.10 -22.82 -10.41
CA LYS A 124 -19.06 -23.90 -10.70
C LYS A 124 -20.37 -23.26 -11.08
N GLY A 125 -20.70 -23.42 -12.36
CA GLY A 125 -22.01 -23.11 -12.89
C GLY A 125 -23.09 -23.97 -12.22
N ALA A 126 -24.18 -23.34 -11.88
CA ALA A 126 -25.44 -24.02 -11.64
C ALA A 126 -26.48 -23.34 -12.52
N THR A 127 -26.78 -24.04 -13.60
CA THR A 127 -27.96 -23.85 -14.43
C THR A 127 -29.21 -24.12 -13.59
N SER A 128 -30.14 -23.20 -13.52
CA SER A 128 -31.54 -23.58 -13.36
C SER A 128 -32.42 -22.69 -14.20
N LYS A 129 -33.07 -23.36 -15.17
CA LYS A 129 -34.17 -22.87 -15.99
C LYS A 129 -35.31 -22.36 -15.10
N LYS A 130 -35.84 -21.17 -15.38
CA LYS A 130 -37.28 -20.94 -15.22
C LYS A 130 -37.77 -20.01 -16.30
N LYS A 131 -38.53 -20.64 -17.25
CA LYS A 131 -39.39 -19.96 -18.22
C LYS A 131 -40.48 -19.18 -17.47
N LYS A 132 -40.78 -17.98 -17.87
CA LYS A 132 -42.17 -17.58 -18.21
C LYS A 132 -42.18 -16.27 -18.97
N ALA A 133 -42.99 -16.29 -19.96
CA ALA A 133 -43.30 -15.31 -20.97
C ALA A 133 -44.10 -14.11 -20.42
N HIS A 134 -43.93 -12.94 -21.00
CA HIS A 134 -45.03 -12.12 -21.49
C HIS A 134 -44.51 -10.94 -22.34
N THR A 135 -44.75 -11.03 -23.61
CA THR A 135 -45.43 -10.21 -24.63
C THR A 135 -45.29 -8.68 -24.55
N LYS A 136 -44.88 -8.18 -25.75
CA LYS A 136 -45.38 -7.04 -26.54
C LYS A 136 -45.09 -5.62 -26.07
N GLY A 137 -44.46 -4.90 -27.01
CA GLY A 137 -44.81 -3.51 -27.27
C GLY A 137 -43.65 -2.68 -27.84
N ALA A 138 -43.75 -2.46 -29.17
CA ALA A 138 -43.41 -1.28 -29.98
C ALA A 138 -41.91 -0.87 -29.99
N LYS A 139 -41.16 -1.09 -31.09
CA LYS A 139 -41.09 -0.35 -32.38
C LYS A 139 -40.91 1.17 -32.23
N ASP A 140 -39.89 1.60 -33.00
CA ASP A 140 -39.58 2.95 -33.44
C ASP A 140 -38.71 3.84 -32.52
N THR A 141 -37.42 3.85 -32.83
CA THR A 141 -36.62 5.05 -33.16
C THR A 141 -35.17 4.64 -33.40
N LYS A 142 -34.93 4.15 -34.58
CA LYS A 142 -33.59 3.94 -35.13
C LYS A 142 -33.60 4.57 -36.51
N GLU A 143 -33.22 5.82 -36.60
CA GLU A 143 -32.87 6.54 -37.82
C GLU A 143 -32.83 8.04 -37.48
N THR A 144 -31.73 8.54 -36.98
CA THR A 144 -31.28 9.95 -37.08
C THR A 144 -30.01 10.17 -36.28
N LYS A 145 -28.95 9.47 -36.59
CA LYS A 145 -27.59 9.83 -36.09
C LYS A 145 -26.48 9.28 -37.00
N ALA A 146 -26.70 9.26 -38.30
CA ALA A 146 -25.69 8.89 -39.29
C ALA A 146 -25.51 9.91 -40.42
N ALA A 147 -25.86 11.16 -40.20
CA ALA A 147 -25.77 12.20 -41.24
C ALA A 147 -25.07 13.49 -40.80
N GLU A 148 -24.27 13.48 -39.76
CA GLU A 148 -23.60 14.70 -39.27
C GLU A 148 -22.08 14.58 -39.09
N SER A 149 -21.45 13.50 -39.59
CA SER A 149 -19.99 13.33 -39.55
C SER A 149 -19.28 13.37 -40.92
N GLU A 150 -19.98 13.66 -42.02
CA GLU A 150 -19.36 13.75 -43.35
C GLU A 150 -19.38 15.17 -43.97
N LYS A 151 -19.40 16.22 -43.16
CA LYS A 151 -19.40 17.59 -43.69
C LYS A 151 -18.34 18.52 -43.07
N SER A 152 -17.28 18.00 -42.54
CA SER A 152 -16.14 18.82 -42.02
C SER A 152 -14.77 18.52 -42.63
N GLU A 153 -14.68 17.72 -43.67
CA GLU A 153 -13.38 17.47 -44.36
C GLU A 153 -13.42 17.90 -45.87
N ALA A 154 -14.03 19.02 -46.17
CA ALA A 154 -13.88 19.64 -47.47
C ALA A 154 -13.95 21.15 -47.34
N LYS A 155 -12.90 21.76 -46.76
CA LYS A 155 -12.44 23.14 -47.02
C LYS A 155 -11.22 23.44 -46.10
N GLU A 156 -10.15 23.38 -46.68
CA GLU A 156 -8.86 24.09 -46.81
C GLU A 156 -7.70 23.12 -46.93
#